data_65bd1d4923b299ade6b028cdd799c40b
#
_entry.id   65bd1d4923b299ade6b028cdd799c40b
#
_cell.length_a   1.000
_cell.length_b   1.000
_cell.length_c   1.000
_cell.angle_alpha   90.00
_cell.angle_beta   90.00
_cell.angle_gamma   90.00
#
_symmetry.space_group_name_H-M   'P 1'
#
loop_
_entity.id
_entity.type
_entity.pdbx_description
1 polymer ?
#
loop_
_entity_poly.entity_id
_entity_poly.type
_entity_poly.pdbx_seq_one_letter_code
_entity_poly.pdbx_strand_id
1 'polypeptide(L)'
;TYIWVLSNKKPAHRKGKVQLIDATSMYEPMRKSEGNKRRRVGDDQIREIVRMYSDFAETKESRLFDSREFGYRRVKVLRPLRKKIVISPEGLTTLADETAWSKLDADQQAAWMTKLEDMVGQEHGWQWIEDWVKSTAKKDAAVGKASAALVKAFQKAFGVRDSGIDPLLDKKNQVIPDDDLTDFENIPLGADIR
;
A
#
# COMPACT_ATOMS: atom_id res chain seq x y z
N THR A 1 20.63 -13.52 -20.63
CA THR A 1 21.38 -14.18 -19.53
C THR A 1 22.06 -13.11 -18.69
N TYR A 2 22.04 -13.28 -17.38
CA TYR A 2 22.73 -12.40 -16.43
C TYR A 2 23.79 -13.21 -15.68
N ILE A 3 24.96 -12.60 -15.44
CA ILE A 3 26.03 -13.18 -14.65
C ILE A 3 26.20 -12.33 -13.39
N TRP A 4 26.12 -12.96 -12.22
CA TRP A 4 26.32 -12.31 -10.94
C TRP A 4 27.66 -12.71 -10.34
N VAL A 5 28.50 -11.71 -10.03
CA VAL A 5 29.77 -11.92 -9.31
C VAL A 5 29.64 -11.32 -7.92
N LEU A 6 29.49 -12.17 -6.92
CA LEU A 6 29.33 -11.78 -5.51
C LEU A 6 30.58 -12.14 -4.72
N SER A 7 31.07 -11.22 -3.90
CA SER A 7 32.23 -11.44 -3.05
C SER A 7 32.10 -10.68 -1.73
N ASN A 8 32.37 -11.37 -0.62
CA ASN A 8 32.52 -10.77 0.71
C ASN A 8 33.97 -10.37 1.01
N LYS A 9 34.94 -10.73 0.15
CA LYS A 9 36.37 -10.44 0.25
C LYS A 9 36.82 -9.44 -0.82
N LYS A 10 36.05 -8.36 -1.01
CA LYS A 10 36.39 -7.33 -2.01
C LYS A 10 37.67 -6.58 -1.63
N PRO A 11 38.57 -6.28 -2.59
CA PRO A 11 39.68 -5.37 -2.37
C PRO A 11 39.17 -3.96 -2.02
N ALA A 12 40.01 -3.16 -1.38
CA ALA A 12 39.60 -1.87 -0.81
C ALA A 12 38.91 -0.93 -1.82
N HIS A 13 39.41 -0.85 -3.06
CA HIS A 13 38.84 0.00 -4.11
C HIS A 13 37.45 -0.44 -4.60
N ARG A 14 37.04 -1.71 -4.35
CA ARG A 14 35.74 -2.26 -4.73
C ARG A 14 34.73 -2.32 -3.57
N LYS A 15 35.19 -2.02 -2.34
CA LYS A 15 34.27 -2.04 -1.17
C LYS A 15 33.21 -0.95 -1.32
N GLY A 16 31.98 -1.30 -1.03
CA GLY A 16 30.84 -0.39 -1.14
C GLY A 16 30.45 -0.02 -2.57
N LYS A 17 31.02 -0.69 -3.58
CA LYS A 17 30.71 -0.43 -4.99
C LYS A 17 30.07 -1.62 -5.67
N VAL A 18 29.25 -1.31 -6.69
CA VAL A 18 28.64 -2.25 -7.64
C VAL A 18 29.07 -1.82 -9.03
N GLN A 19 29.59 -2.76 -9.80
CA GLN A 19 29.89 -2.56 -11.22
C GLN A 19 28.82 -3.24 -12.05
N LEU A 20 28.20 -2.52 -12.97
CA LEU A 20 27.30 -3.05 -13.97
C LEU A 20 28.01 -3.01 -15.33
N ILE A 21 28.06 -4.15 -16.03
CA ILE A 21 28.64 -4.25 -17.37
C ILE A 21 27.53 -4.64 -18.33
N ASP A 22 27.29 -3.82 -19.34
CA ASP A 22 26.38 -4.10 -20.44
C ASP A 22 27.12 -4.82 -21.55
N ALA A 23 26.99 -6.14 -21.57
CA ALA A 23 27.56 -7.01 -22.58
C ALA A 23 26.52 -7.44 -23.65
N THR A 24 25.41 -6.72 -23.80
CA THR A 24 24.32 -7.09 -24.72
C THR A 24 24.71 -7.06 -26.18
N SER A 25 25.71 -6.26 -26.55
CA SER A 25 26.29 -6.20 -27.91
C SER A 25 27.49 -7.13 -28.10
N MET A 26 27.99 -7.79 -27.05
CA MET A 26 29.20 -8.61 -27.07
C MET A 26 28.87 -10.06 -27.40
N TYR A 27 28.64 -10.34 -28.66
CA TYR A 27 28.34 -11.69 -29.16
C TYR A 27 28.79 -11.84 -30.59
N GLU A 28 28.91 -13.10 -31.01
CA GLU A 28 29.07 -13.48 -32.41
C GLU A 28 27.90 -14.36 -32.86
N PRO A 29 27.48 -14.26 -34.12
CA PRO A 29 26.44 -15.12 -34.68
C PRO A 29 26.95 -16.54 -34.82
N MET A 30 26.10 -17.50 -34.54
CA MET A 30 26.40 -18.93 -34.76
C MET A 30 26.05 -19.31 -36.19
N ARG A 31 26.93 -20.07 -36.86
CA ARG A 31 26.67 -20.64 -38.19
C ARG A 31 25.49 -21.60 -38.17
N LYS A 32 25.34 -22.39 -37.10
CA LYS A 32 24.25 -23.34 -36.90
C LYS A 32 23.59 -23.03 -35.56
N SER A 33 22.28 -22.87 -35.55
CA SER A 33 21.54 -22.64 -34.30
C SER A 33 21.43 -23.92 -33.49
N GLU A 34 21.48 -23.76 -32.13
CA GLU A 34 21.16 -24.80 -31.18
C GLU A 34 19.79 -24.49 -30.58
N GLY A 35 18.76 -25.07 -31.14
CA GLY A 35 17.38 -24.69 -30.85
C GLY A 35 17.12 -23.20 -31.14
N ASN A 36 16.72 -22.44 -30.16
CA ASN A 36 16.49 -20.98 -30.28
C ASN A 36 17.76 -20.14 -30.11
N LYS A 37 18.90 -20.73 -29.76
CA LYS A 37 20.17 -20.03 -29.56
C LYS A 37 20.84 -19.79 -30.89
N ARG A 38 20.99 -18.51 -31.27
CA ARG A 38 21.60 -18.05 -32.51
C ARG A 38 22.87 -17.24 -32.31
N ARG A 39 23.20 -16.93 -31.05
CA ARG A 39 24.32 -16.05 -30.67
C ARG A 39 25.11 -16.71 -29.57
N ARG A 40 26.41 -16.52 -29.57
CA ARG A 40 27.29 -16.97 -28.49
C ARG A 40 28.25 -15.85 -28.10
N VAL A 41 28.76 -15.89 -26.88
CA VAL A 41 29.87 -15.07 -26.46
C VAL A 41 31.14 -15.82 -26.84
N GLY A 42 31.95 -15.30 -27.73
CA GLY A 42 33.18 -15.91 -28.19
C GLY A 42 34.36 -15.53 -27.26
N ASP A 43 35.53 -16.11 -27.54
CA ASP A 43 36.70 -15.93 -26.67
C ASP A 43 37.20 -14.46 -26.59
N ASP A 44 37.05 -13.70 -27.67
CA ASP A 44 37.42 -12.28 -27.71
C ASP A 44 36.48 -11.45 -26.81
N GLN A 45 35.17 -11.69 -26.89
CA GLN A 45 34.19 -11.03 -26.07
C GLN A 45 34.35 -11.40 -24.59
N ILE A 46 34.68 -12.68 -24.30
CA ILE A 46 34.97 -13.10 -22.92
C ILE A 46 36.18 -12.33 -22.38
N ARG A 47 37.27 -12.21 -23.15
CA ARG A 47 38.46 -11.47 -22.75
C ARG A 47 38.14 -10.00 -22.49
N GLU A 48 37.32 -9.38 -23.34
CA GLU A 48 36.92 -7.98 -23.18
C GLU A 48 36.06 -7.75 -21.95
N ILE A 49 35.06 -8.63 -21.68
CA ILE A 49 34.23 -8.57 -20.48
C ILE A 49 35.08 -8.72 -19.22
N VAL A 50 36.01 -9.71 -19.21
CA VAL A 50 36.92 -9.95 -18.08
C VAL A 50 37.84 -8.73 -17.86
N ARG A 51 38.32 -8.11 -18.95
CA ARG A 51 39.13 -6.91 -18.84
C ARG A 51 38.38 -5.76 -18.22
N MET A 52 37.16 -5.44 -18.70
CA MET A 52 36.30 -4.40 -18.10
C MET A 52 36.02 -4.66 -16.63
N TYR A 53 35.75 -5.93 -16.29
CA TYR A 53 35.59 -6.31 -14.88
C TYR A 53 36.85 -6.05 -14.06
N SER A 54 38.01 -6.39 -14.61
CA SER A 54 39.32 -6.26 -13.92
C SER A 54 39.75 -4.79 -13.77
N ASP A 55 39.59 -4.00 -14.80
CA ASP A 55 39.97 -2.58 -14.85
C ASP A 55 39.13 -1.75 -13.88
N PHE A 56 37.95 -2.18 -13.57
CA PHE A 56 37.01 -1.53 -12.64
C PHE A 56 36.88 -0.02 -12.93
N ALA A 57 36.68 0.34 -14.18
CA ALA A 57 36.59 1.70 -14.66
C ALA A 57 35.24 1.97 -15.32
N GLU A 58 34.84 3.23 -15.34
CA GLU A 58 33.68 3.67 -16.09
C GLU A 58 33.99 3.76 -17.57
N THR A 59 33.18 3.13 -18.40
CA THR A 59 33.21 3.18 -19.86
C THR A 59 31.79 3.35 -20.39
N LYS A 60 31.65 3.26 -21.71
CA LYS A 60 30.31 3.23 -22.31
C LYS A 60 29.50 2.02 -21.83
N GLU A 61 30.14 0.87 -21.69
CA GLU A 61 29.53 -0.41 -21.34
C GLU A 61 29.68 -0.77 -19.86
N SER A 62 30.52 -0.05 -19.07
CA SER A 62 30.77 -0.30 -17.65
C SER A 62 30.41 0.92 -16.80
N ARG A 63 29.57 0.76 -15.79
CA ARG A 63 29.18 1.80 -14.83
C ARG A 63 29.46 1.35 -13.40
N LEU A 64 29.93 2.30 -12.60
CA LEU A 64 30.22 2.11 -11.18
C LEU A 64 29.19 2.87 -10.33
N PHE A 65 28.57 2.18 -9.41
CA PHE A 65 27.58 2.73 -8.49
C PHE A 65 28.01 2.56 -7.05
N ASP A 66 27.57 3.43 -6.18
CA ASP A 66 27.63 3.16 -4.74
C ASP A 66 26.60 2.08 -4.39
N SER A 67 26.98 1.11 -3.55
CA SER A 67 26.06 0.04 -3.15
C SER A 67 24.80 0.54 -2.44
N ARG A 68 24.88 1.74 -1.82
CA ARG A 68 23.72 2.38 -1.18
C ARG A 68 22.67 2.85 -2.18
N GLU A 69 23.04 3.05 -3.46
CA GLU A 69 22.09 3.43 -4.51
C GLU A 69 21.10 2.30 -4.83
N PHE A 70 21.46 1.05 -4.53
CA PHE A 70 20.58 -0.13 -4.68
C PHE A 70 19.82 -0.48 -3.41
N GLY A 71 20.12 0.19 -2.30
CA GLY A 71 19.43 0.01 -1.04
C GLY A 71 18.38 1.09 -0.80
N TYR A 72 17.32 0.72 -0.10
CA TYR A 72 16.29 1.67 0.33
C TYR A 72 15.79 1.34 1.73
N ARG A 73 15.23 2.35 2.38
CA ARG A 73 14.41 2.18 3.58
C ARG A 73 12.96 2.20 3.17
N ARG A 74 12.24 1.16 3.47
CA ARG A 74 10.79 1.14 3.27
C ARG A 74 10.15 1.81 4.47
N VAL A 75 9.47 2.94 4.22
CA VAL A 75 8.71 3.66 5.24
C VAL A 75 7.21 3.48 4.99
N LYS A 76 6.46 3.35 6.08
CA LYS A 76 5.01 3.31 6.04
C LYS A 76 4.49 4.75 6.12
N VAL A 77 3.78 5.18 5.08
CA VAL A 77 3.14 6.50 5.02
C VAL A 77 1.72 6.35 5.54
N LEU A 78 1.43 6.99 6.67
CA LEU A 78 0.10 7.01 7.27
C LEU A 78 -0.58 8.33 6.94
N ARG A 79 -1.77 8.25 6.37
CA ARG A 79 -2.63 9.42 6.16
C ARG A 79 -3.67 9.49 7.27
N PRO A 80 -4.03 10.70 7.74
CA PRO A 80 -5.03 10.85 8.78
C PRO A 80 -6.41 10.42 8.29
N LEU A 81 -7.14 9.71 9.15
CA LEU A 81 -8.54 9.38 8.89
C LEU A 81 -9.39 10.66 8.96
N ARG A 82 -10.06 10.97 7.85
CA ARG A 82 -10.96 12.12 7.70
C ARG A 82 -12.28 11.61 7.14
N LYS A 83 -13.22 11.32 8.01
CA LYS A 83 -14.54 10.78 7.65
C LYS A 83 -15.64 11.49 8.43
N LYS A 84 -16.76 11.70 7.78
CA LYS A 84 -18.03 12.12 8.39
C LYS A 84 -19.09 11.05 8.13
N ILE A 85 -20.19 11.17 8.82
CA ILE A 85 -21.38 10.33 8.59
C ILE A 85 -22.37 11.13 7.76
N VAL A 86 -22.84 10.52 6.67
CA VAL A 86 -23.90 11.09 5.83
C VAL A 86 -24.99 10.03 5.70
N ILE A 87 -26.18 10.31 6.22
CA ILE A 87 -27.31 9.39 6.08
C ILE A 87 -27.90 9.58 4.68
N SER A 88 -27.67 8.61 3.81
CA SER A 88 -28.07 8.67 2.41
C SER A 88 -28.88 7.42 1.99
N PRO A 89 -29.70 7.49 0.93
CA PRO A 89 -30.41 6.34 0.40
C PRO A 89 -29.48 5.19 -0.02
N GLU A 90 -28.32 5.52 -0.59
CA GLU A 90 -27.29 4.55 -0.98
C GLU A 90 -26.69 3.86 0.25
N GLY A 91 -26.53 4.62 1.34
CA GLY A 91 -26.08 4.09 2.63
C GLY A 91 -27.09 3.10 3.21
N LEU A 92 -28.40 3.36 3.09
CA LEU A 92 -29.43 2.42 3.51
C LEU A 92 -29.34 1.09 2.74
N THR A 93 -29.13 1.15 1.43
CA THR A 93 -28.93 -0.04 0.60
C THR A 93 -27.67 -0.80 1.02
N THR A 94 -26.56 -0.09 1.21
CA THR A 94 -25.29 -0.69 1.67
C THR A 94 -25.44 -1.36 3.04
N LEU A 95 -26.19 -0.72 3.97
CA LEU A 95 -26.44 -1.28 5.30
C LEU A 95 -27.23 -2.60 5.22
N ALA A 96 -28.22 -2.68 4.33
CA ALA A 96 -29.04 -3.89 4.14
C ALA A 96 -28.20 -5.10 3.69
N ASP A 97 -27.11 -4.88 2.97
CA ASP A 97 -26.17 -5.92 2.51
C ASP A 97 -25.16 -6.37 3.59
N GLU A 98 -25.09 -5.67 4.72
CA GLU A 98 -24.11 -5.97 5.76
C GLU A 98 -24.52 -7.21 6.60
N THR A 99 -23.58 -8.12 6.81
CA THR A 99 -23.78 -9.35 7.60
C THR A 99 -24.26 -9.08 9.03
N ALA A 100 -23.87 -7.95 9.63
CA ALA A 100 -24.32 -7.58 10.97
C ALA A 100 -25.79 -7.15 10.97
N TRP A 101 -26.25 -6.56 9.88
CA TRP A 101 -27.65 -6.20 9.67
C TRP A 101 -28.54 -7.43 9.46
N SER A 102 -28.10 -8.39 8.64
CA SER A 102 -28.86 -9.63 8.36
C SER A 102 -29.05 -10.53 9.59
N LYS A 103 -28.32 -10.28 10.69
CA LYS A 103 -28.51 -10.98 11.99
C LYS A 103 -29.63 -10.38 12.85
N LEU A 104 -30.14 -9.22 12.49
CA LEU A 104 -31.31 -8.63 13.12
C LEU A 104 -32.58 -9.33 12.58
N ASP A 105 -33.56 -9.50 13.42
CA ASP A 105 -34.89 -9.94 12.95
C ASP A 105 -35.60 -8.83 12.15
N ALA A 106 -36.70 -9.19 11.46
CA ALA A 106 -37.40 -8.26 10.58
C ALA A 106 -37.96 -7.04 11.32
N ASP A 107 -38.44 -7.23 12.55
CA ASP A 107 -39.00 -6.13 13.36
C ASP A 107 -37.90 -5.16 13.80
N GLN A 108 -36.74 -5.67 14.18
CA GLN A 108 -35.57 -4.85 14.53
C GLN A 108 -35.06 -4.06 13.32
N GLN A 109 -34.98 -4.71 12.15
CA GLN A 109 -34.61 -4.05 10.90
C GLN A 109 -35.55 -2.92 10.54
N ALA A 110 -36.90 -3.18 10.62
CA ALA A 110 -37.92 -2.18 10.35
C ALA A 110 -37.85 -1.00 11.34
N ALA A 111 -37.61 -1.26 12.62
CA ALA A 111 -37.47 -0.22 13.63
C ALA A 111 -36.23 0.67 13.39
N TRP A 112 -35.09 0.08 12.97
CA TRP A 112 -33.92 0.85 12.56
C TRP A 112 -34.15 1.66 11.29
N MET A 113 -34.76 1.05 10.24
CA MET A 113 -35.06 1.72 8.96
C MET A 113 -35.93 2.95 9.16
N THR A 114 -37.01 2.87 9.91
CA THR A 114 -37.90 4.02 10.22
C THR A 114 -37.06 5.20 10.80
N LYS A 115 -36.16 4.92 11.73
CA LYS A 115 -35.34 5.98 12.36
C LYS A 115 -34.30 6.57 11.40
N LEU A 116 -33.77 5.75 10.48
CA LEU A 116 -32.79 6.21 9.50
C LEU A 116 -33.43 7.02 8.36
N GLU A 117 -34.62 6.61 7.91
CA GLU A 117 -35.38 7.32 6.88
C GLU A 117 -35.73 8.76 7.30
N ASP A 118 -36.07 8.96 8.58
CA ASP A 118 -36.31 10.29 9.16
C ASP A 118 -35.05 11.19 9.17
N MET A 119 -33.89 10.58 9.00
CA MET A 119 -32.58 11.26 9.08
C MET A 119 -31.89 11.38 7.72
N VAL A 120 -32.49 10.92 6.65
CA VAL A 120 -31.90 11.02 5.30
C VAL A 120 -31.57 12.46 4.95
N GLY A 121 -30.36 12.68 4.46
CA GLY A 121 -29.83 14.02 4.15
C GLY A 121 -29.09 14.70 5.30
N GLN A 122 -29.08 14.12 6.52
CA GLN A 122 -28.32 14.68 7.64
C GLN A 122 -26.85 14.29 7.58
N GLU A 123 -25.99 15.22 8.02
CA GLU A 123 -24.55 15.02 8.16
C GLU A 123 -24.13 15.15 9.63
N HIS A 124 -23.24 14.28 10.06
CA HIS A 124 -22.76 14.23 11.44
C HIS A 124 -21.26 13.92 11.50
N GLY A 125 -20.62 14.27 12.62
CA GLY A 125 -19.24 13.86 12.89
C GLY A 125 -19.12 12.34 13.03
N TRP A 126 -17.93 11.80 12.73
CA TRP A 126 -17.67 10.35 12.71
C TRP A 126 -18.09 9.61 13.98
N GLN A 127 -17.79 10.16 15.15
CA GLN A 127 -18.10 9.53 16.42
C GLN A 127 -19.59 9.45 16.72
N TRP A 128 -20.37 10.39 16.18
CA TRP A 128 -21.80 10.49 16.41
C TRP A 128 -22.56 9.19 16.15
N ILE A 129 -22.21 8.45 15.09
CA ILE A 129 -22.96 7.23 14.71
C ILE A 129 -22.83 6.13 15.78
N GLU A 130 -21.66 5.98 16.40
CA GLU A 130 -21.46 5.02 17.46
C GLU A 130 -22.32 5.38 18.69
N ASP A 131 -22.29 6.65 19.08
CA ASP A 131 -23.05 7.16 20.22
C ASP A 131 -24.56 7.07 19.96
N TRP A 132 -24.98 7.40 18.75
CA TRP A 132 -26.39 7.32 18.34
C TRP A 132 -26.90 5.88 18.34
N VAL A 133 -26.21 4.94 17.74
CA VAL A 133 -26.58 3.51 17.70
C VAL A 133 -26.67 2.94 19.11
N LYS A 134 -25.68 3.20 19.97
CA LYS A 134 -25.67 2.73 21.36
C LYS A 134 -26.77 3.35 22.20
N SER A 135 -27.01 4.66 22.06
CA SER A 135 -28.06 5.36 22.82
C SER A 135 -29.47 4.94 22.38
N THR A 136 -29.67 4.73 21.08
CA THR A 136 -30.93 4.27 20.50
C THR A 136 -31.27 2.87 21.01
N ALA A 137 -30.31 1.92 20.94
CA ALA A 137 -30.52 0.57 21.47
C ALA A 137 -30.76 0.51 22.98
N LYS A 138 -30.34 1.53 23.72
CA LYS A 138 -30.56 1.65 25.17
C LYS A 138 -31.96 2.17 25.50
N LYS A 139 -32.49 3.05 24.63
CA LYS A 139 -33.77 3.73 24.81
C LYS A 139 -34.96 2.98 24.21
N ASP A 140 -34.70 2.19 23.18
CA ASP A 140 -35.71 1.52 22.37
C ASP A 140 -35.36 0.03 22.22
N ALA A 141 -36.10 -0.80 22.93
CA ALA A 141 -35.90 -2.25 22.89
C ALA A 141 -36.27 -2.87 21.53
N ALA A 142 -37.11 -2.19 20.72
CA ALA A 142 -37.50 -2.68 19.40
C ALA A 142 -36.35 -2.81 18.43
N VAL A 143 -35.29 -2.02 18.56
CA VAL A 143 -34.10 -2.09 17.69
C VAL A 143 -33.09 -3.16 18.10
N GLY A 144 -33.28 -3.82 19.22
CA GLY A 144 -32.40 -4.85 19.77
C GLY A 144 -31.09 -4.29 20.35
N LYS A 145 -30.10 -5.16 20.49
CA LYS A 145 -28.79 -4.79 21.10
C LYS A 145 -27.84 -4.19 20.09
N ALA A 146 -27.22 -3.06 20.44
CA ALA A 146 -26.12 -2.49 19.68
C ALA A 146 -24.83 -3.30 19.85
N SER A 147 -24.55 -4.22 18.96
CA SER A 147 -23.26 -4.93 18.91
C SER A 147 -22.18 -4.07 18.27
N ALA A 148 -20.90 -4.33 18.59
CA ALA A 148 -19.80 -3.66 17.93
C ALA A 148 -19.75 -3.91 16.40
N ALA A 149 -20.23 -5.08 15.96
CA ALA A 149 -20.35 -5.40 14.54
C ALA A 149 -21.43 -4.55 13.85
N LEU A 150 -22.57 -4.31 14.53
CA LEU A 150 -23.62 -3.45 14.02
C LEU A 150 -23.13 -1.99 13.90
N VAL A 151 -22.46 -1.46 14.91
CA VAL A 151 -21.86 -0.11 14.85
C VAL A 151 -20.92 0.02 13.64
N LYS A 152 -20.04 -0.98 13.41
CA LYS A 152 -19.15 -0.99 12.24
C LYS A 152 -19.91 -1.04 10.91
N ALA A 153 -21.02 -1.76 10.84
CA ALA A 153 -21.87 -1.79 9.65
C ALA A 153 -22.46 -0.40 9.34
N PHE A 154 -22.95 0.30 10.36
CA PHE A 154 -23.41 1.68 10.21
C PHE A 154 -22.29 2.63 9.79
N GLN A 155 -21.10 2.52 10.41
CA GLN A 155 -19.95 3.32 10.01
C GLN A 155 -19.50 3.07 8.57
N LYS A 156 -19.60 1.84 8.10
CA LYS A 156 -19.26 1.46 6.72
C LYS A 156 -20.31 1.97 5.73
N ALA A 157 -21.60 1.83 6.07
CA ALA A 157 -22.70 2.22 5.22
C ALA A 157 -22.80 3.75 5.02
N PHE A 158 -22.60 4.52 6.08
CA PHE A 158 -22.80 5.97 6.10
C PHE A 158 -21.51 6.79 6.17
N GLY A 159 -20.36 6.14 6.25
CA GLY A 159 -19.07 6.81 6.38
C GLY A 159 -18.55 7.35 5.05
N VAL A 160 -18.44 8.65 4.91
CA VAL A 160 -17.92 9.33 3.73
C VAL A 160 -16.59 10.01 4.06
N ARG A 161 -15.59 9.83 3.18
CA ARG A 161 -14.32 10.57 3.28
C ARG A 161 -14.53 12.01 2.88
N ASP A 162 -13.97 12.92 3.69
CA ASP A 162 -14.01 14.35 3.43
C ASP A 162 -12.66 14.97 3.83
N SER A 163 -11.87 15.40 2.85
CA SER A 163 -10.55 16.00 3.09
C SER A 163 -10.62 17.39 3.76
N GLY A 164 -11.79 18.02 3.73
CA GLY A 164 -12.01 19.36 4.29
C GLY A 164 -12.21 19.36 5.81
N ILE A 165 -12.40 18.21 6.44
CA ILE A 165 -12.60 18.12 7.89
C ILE A 165 -11.29 17.81 8.63
N ASP A 166 -11.27 18.11 9.92
CA ASP A 166 -10.13 17.80 10.78
C ASP A 166 -9.88 16.30 10.91
N PRO A 167 -8.61 15.87 11.08
CA PRO A 167 -8.28 14.49 11.37
C PRO A 167 -9.00 13.97 12.61
N LEU A 168 -9.45 12.72 12.54
CA LEU A 168 -10.03 12.06 13.70
C LEU A 168 -8.93 11.71 14.70
N LEU A 169 -9.22 11.94 15.97
CA LEU A 169 -8.32 11.68 17.09
C LEU A 169 -8.83 10.50 17.91
N ASP A 170 -7.89 9.74 18.46
CA ASP A 170 -8.19 8.69 19.43
C ASP A 170 -8.41 9.26 20.83
N LYS A 171 -8.67 8.36 21.80
CA LYS A 171 -8.87 8.74 23.23
C LYS A 171 -7.63 9.36 23.90
N LYS A 172 -6.45 9.25 23.26
CA LYS A 172 -5.18 9.82 23.71
C LYS A 172 -4.79 11.07 22.93
N ASN A 173 -5.73 11.62 22.15
CA ASN A 173 -5.52 12.79 21.29
C ASN A 173 -4.49 12.58 20.18
N GLN A 174 -4.30 11.32 19.74
CA GLN A 174 -3.43 10.96 18.62
C GLN A 174 -4.25 10.81 17.34
N VAL A 175 -3.68 11.23 16.22
CA VAL A 175 -4.32 11.11 14.91
C VAL A 175 -4.55 9.65 14.57
N ILE A 176 -5.79 9.28 14.26
CA ILE A 176 -6.15 7.94 13.80
C ILE A 176 -5.72 7.82 12.33
N PRO A 177 -4.90 6.82 11.97
CA PRO A 177 -4.56 6.58 10.58
C PRO A 177 -5.74 6.00 9.79
N ASP A 178 -5.83 6.36 8.51
CA ASP A 178 -6.75 5.72 7.56
C ASP A 178 -6.04 4.47 6.99
N ASP A 179 -6.46 3.30 7.43
CA ASP A 179 -5.85 2.03 7.00
C ASP A 179 -6.04 1.78 5.49
N ASP A 180 -7.13 2.30 4.90
CA ASP A 180 -7.39 2.16 3.47
C ASP A 180 -6.48 3.06 2.61
N LEU A 181 -5.90 4.12 3.20
CA LEU A 181 -4.99 5.06 2.55
C LEU A 181 -3.53 4.89 3.02
N THR A 182 -3.23 3.78 3.67
CA THR A 182 -1.87 3.43 4.04
C THR A 182 -1.07 3.05 2.79
N ASP A 183 0.09 3.65 2.62
CA ASP A 183 1.01 3.38 1.52
C ASP A 183 2.41 3.08 2.03
N PHE A 184 3.28 2.62 1.14
CA PHE A 184 4.67 2.38 1.45
C PHE A 184 5.56 3.07 0.42
N GLU A 185 6.52 3.85 0.91
CA GLU A 185 7.50 4.49 0.08
C GLU A 185 8.89 3.91 0.33
N ASN A 186 9.66 3.75 -0.74
CA ASN A 186 11.04 3.30 -0.69
C ASN A 186 11.94 4.53 -0.81
N ILE A 187 12.58 4.91 0.30
CA ILE A 187 13.51 6.04 0.34
C ILE A 187 14.91 5.50 0.11
N PRO A 188 15.61 5.93 -0.97
CA PRO A 188 16.99 5.49 -1.24
C PRO A 188 17.92 5.78 -0.05
N LEU A 189 18.85 4.86 0.24
CA LEU A 189 19.80 5.02 1.37
C LEU A 189 20.76 6.21 1.22
N GLY A 190 20.93 6.70 -0.01
CA GLY A 190 21.73 7.89 -0.30
C GLY A 190 20.96 9.21 -0.22
N ALA A 191 19.64 9.18 0.00
CA ALA A 191 18.85 10.40 0.13
C ALA A 191 19.00 11.00 1.53
N ASP A 192 19.30 12.30 1.59
CA ASP A 192 19.24 13.07 2.83
C ASP A 192 17.76 13.23 3.21
N ILE A 193 17.35 12.51 4.26
CA ILE A 193 16.04 12.70 4.87
C ILE A 193 16.18 13.93 5.78
N ARG A 194 15.69 15.07 5.31
CA ARG A 194 15.51 16.28 6.11
C ARG A 194 14.20 16.24 6.86
#